data_45672112fb056aee6b1ce55533bc02dd
#
_entry.id   45672112fb056aee6b1ce55533bc02dd
#
_cell.length_a   1.000
_cell.length_b   1.000
_cell.length_c   1.000
_cell.angle_alpha   90.00
_cell.angle_beta   90.00
_cell.angle_gamma   90.00
#
_symmetry.space_group_name_H-M   'P 1'
#
loop_
_entity.id
_entity.type
_entity.pdbx_description
1 polymer ?
#
loop_
_entity_poly.entity_id
_entity_poly.type
_entity_poly.pdbx_seq_one_letter_code
_entity_poly.pdbx_strand_id
1 'polypeptide(L)'
;MKHLFKLFAKSPSPAAVALSAALALSPVAGYTQDTDLPSIGGSGGLIAGQKEADIGEQVMVSLRRSAPRIQDPLVFDYLTNILYQLVPSAPLEDRDLQLVIIDDPALNAFAVPGGIVGVNGGLFLKATSEHQFASVLAHELAHLSQRHFARRMQQQETTTPLTVAGMVAGIILSAVTQSDIGIAAIAGTQALTMQNMLAYSRAHEKEADRVGLDILASSGMDPRGMPEMFEIMMRENRLQGNRVPEYLSTHPLTQSRVADTRSRAEQYPDEHIREGQEYHLMRNRLQVHYARSPQVAVETFEAYLERDDAVRSEAIEYGLAVAYQENAQYEKAQNILEQLLANNPGRITFQVTLADVLISEQRYEQAKRVLQPALNRNPGNYPVTYSLAKAEIEAGNGAAAARLLRDLTRDYPGHEHLWLRLAEAEGMARNIVGVHRARAEYYVLMGDLESARRQLRQAQEILPAGSTERQVVNERLGDLTRRIQTQNG
;
A
#
# COMPACT_ATOMS: atom_id res chain seq x y z
N MET A 1 -31.18 43.90 70.12
CA MET A 1 -30.44 42.89 70.89
C MET A 1 -29.34 42.36 70.03
N LYS A 2 -28.10 42.91 70.14
CA LYS A 2 -26.97 42.57 70.99
C LYS A 2 -26.57 41.10 70.79
N HIS A 3 -25.44 40.79 70.10
CA HIS A 3 -24.11 40.43 70.57
C HIS A 3 -23.32 39.94 69.34
N LEU A 4 -22.25 40.58 69.00
CA LEU A 4 -20.85 40.27 69.26
C LEU A 4 -20.38 38.89 68.75
N PHE A 5 -19.48 38.92 67.77
CA PHE A 5 -18.21 38.19 67.90
C PHE A 5 -17.13 38.88 67.04
N LYS A 6 -16.16 39.50 67.69
CA LYS A 6 -14.87 39.88 67.12
C LYS A 6 -14.03 38.63 67.04
N LEU A 7 -13.47 38.33 65.87
CA LEU A 7 -12.39 37.42 65.73
C LEU A 7 -11.20 38.10 65.02
N PHE A 8 -10.12 38.12 65.74
CA PHE A 8 -8.84 38.71 65.43
C PHE A 8 -8.27 38.21 64.11
N ALA A 9 -8.02 39.07 63.15
CA ALA A 9 -7.13 38.83 62.04
C ALA A 9 -5.68 39.02 62.52
N LYS A 10 -4.94 37.96 62.72
CA LYS A 10 -3.46 37.99 62.82
C LYS A 10 -2.89 38.18 61.45
N SER A 11 -2.17 39.27 61.20
CA SER A 11 -1.37 39.51 60.04
C SER A 11 -0.30 38.41 59.91
N PRO A 12 -0.08 37.83 58.68
CA PRO A 12 0.98 36.81 58.49
C PRO A 12 2.34 37.44 58.66
N SER A 13 3.26 36.70 59.29
CA SER A 13 4.64 37.13 59.53
C SER A 13 5.40 37.30 58.20
N PRO A 14 6.39 38.22 58.13
CA PRO A 14 7.16 38.45 56.91
C PRO A 14 7.89 37.21 56.34
N ALA A 15 8.13 36.20 57.19
CA ALA A 15 8.72 34.92 56.77
C ALA A 15 7.74 34.05 55.93
N ALA A 16 6.42 34.16 56.15
CA ALA A 16 5.41 33.44 55.36
C ALA A 16 5.23 34.02 53.98
N VAL A 17 5.39 35.35 53.84
CA VAL A 17 5.31 36.07 52.55
C VAL A 17 6.55 35.79 51.70
N ALA A 18 7.75 35.62 52.28
CA ALA A 18 8.97 35.29 51.58
C ALA A 18 8.97 33.84 51.03
N LEU A 19 8.31 32.90 51.73
CA LEU A 19 8.22 31.48 51.27
C LEU A 19 7.21 31.33 50.12
N SER A 20 6.15 32.16 50.11
CA SER A 20 5.17 32.16 48.99
C SER A 20 5.71 32.81 47.72
N ALA A 21 6.62 33.78 47.83
CA ALA A 21 7.26 34.41 46.66
C ALA A 21 8.37 33.56 46.06
N ALA A 22 9.02 32.69 46.84
CA ALA A 22 10.06 31.76 46.35
C ALA A 22 9.47 30.60 45.52
N LEU A 23 8.21 30.23 45.75
CA LEU A 23 7.51 29.15 44.97
C LEU A 23 6.94 29.66 43.63
N ALA A 24 6.80 30.99 43.44
CA ALA A 24 6.27 31.59 42.20
C ALA A 24 7.37 31.90 41.16
N LEU A 25 8.66 31.71 41.49
CA LEU A 25 9.81 32.00 40.60
C LEU A 25 10.65 30.79 40.23
N SER A 26 10.14 29.58 40.44
CA SER A 26 10.76 28.40 39.86
C SER A 26 10.51 28.43 38.34
N PRO A 27 11.56 28.37 37.49
CA PRO A 27 11.33 28.20 36.06
C PRO A 27 10.60 26.87 35.92
N VAL A 28 9.43 26.91 35.29
CA VAL A 28 8.81 25.71 34.74
C VAL A 28 9.78 25.19 33.70
N ALA A 29 10.60 24.22 34.05
CA ALA A 29 11.33 23.44 33.12
C ALA A 29 10.23 22.85 32.17
N GLY A 30 10.18 23.33 30.94
CA GLY A 30 9.37 22.72 29.92
C GLY A 30 9.81 21.27 29.84
N TYR A 31 8.97 20.37 30.30
CA TYR A 31 9.06 18.99 29.92
C TYR A 31 8.75 18.98 28.43
N THR A 32 9.79 19.01 27.58
CA THR A 32 9.70 18.36 26.32
C THR A 32 9.34 16.92 26.66
N GLN A 33 8.11 16.52 26.41
CA GLN A 33 7.80 15.10 26.36
C GLN A 33 8.67 14.53 25.24
N ASP A 34 9.83 14.00 25.62
CA ASP A 34 10.49 13.00 24.82
C ASP A 34 9.45 11.89 24.63
N THR A 35 8.91 11.80 23.44
CA THR A 35 8.03 10.71 23.00
C THR A 35 8.83 9.42 22.79
N ASP A 36 10.08 9.39 23.21
CA ASP A 36 10.86 8.16 23.32
C ASP A 36 10.33 7.33 24.49
N LEU A 37 9.25 6.58 24.20
CA LEU A 37 8.92 5.42 25.00
C LEU A 37 10.16 4.51 25.01
N PRO A 38 10.63 4.05 26.19
CA PRO A 38 11.80 3.21 26.26
C PRO A 38 11.57 2.01 25.35
N SER A 39 12.40 1.84 24.32
CA SER A 39 12.44 0.62 23.54
C SER A 39 12.76 -0.49 24.52
N ILE A 40 11.81 -1.36 24.81
CA ILE A 40 12.03 -2.55 25.61
C ILE A 40 12.83 -3.53 24.75
N GLY A 41 14.08 -3.19 24.46
CA GLY A 41 15.07 -4.01 23.78
C GLY A 41 15.63 -5.08 24.71
N GLY A 42 14.77 -5.98 25.19
CA GLY A 42 15.18 -7.26 25.73
C GLY A 42 15.18 -8.32 24.63
N SER A 43 15.82 -9.47 24.85
CA SER A 43 15.83 -10.65 23.95
C SER A 43 14.45 -11.04 23.42
N GLY A 44 13.34 -10.58 24.01
CA GLY A 44 11.98 -10.69 23.51
C GLY A 44 11.68 -9.86 22.25
N GLY A 45 12.39 -8.76 21.99
CA GLY A 45 12.17 -7.90 20.82
C GLY A 45 12.62 -8.56 19.51
N LEU A 46 13.76 -9.23 19.51
CA LEU A 46 14.28 -9.96 18.34
C LEU A 46 13.39 -11.15 17.97
N ILE A 47 12.92 -11.92 18.96
CA ILE A 47 12.01 -13.05 18.74
C ILE A 47 10.64 -12.57 18.24
N ALA A 48 10.17 -11.42 18.72
CA ALA A 48 8.92 -10.83 18.25
C ALA A 48 9.05 -10.36 16.80
N GLY A 49 10.14 -9.70 16.41
CA GLY A 49 10.40 -9.27 15.05
C GLY A 49 10.49 -10.44 14.05
N GLN A 50 11.18 -11.53 14.43
CA GLN A 50 11.24 -12.74 13.60
C GLN A 50 9.85 -13.34 13.37
N LYS A 51 9.03 -13.45 14.41
CA LYS A 51 7.65 -13.95 14.31
C LYS A 51 6.77 -13.04 13.43
N GLU A 52 6.95 -11.73 13.52
CA GLU A 52 6.24 -10.77 12.67
C GLU A 52 6.61 -10.95 11.20
N ALA A 53 7.90 -11.14 10.89
CA ALA A 53 8.36 -11.43 9.53
C ALA A 53 7.78 -12.75 8.99
N ASP A 54 7.78 -13.82 9.80
CA ASP A 54 7.22 -15.11 9.44
C ASP A 54 5.71 -15.02 9.15
N ILE A 55 4.97 -14.25 9.95
CA ILE A 55 3.54 -13.96 9.72
C ILE A 55 3.38 -13.20 8.40
N GLY A 56 4.17 -12.18 8.17
CA GLY A 56 4.16 -11.39 6.94
C GLY A 56 4.38 -12.28 5.70
N GLU A 57 5.39 -13.15 5.71
CA GLU A 57 5.65 -14.07 4.60
C GLU A 57 4.43 -14.97 4.33
N GLN A 58 3.80 -15.54 5.36
CA GLN A 58 2.61 -16.37 5.21
C GLN A 58 1.41 -15.59 4.64
N VAL A 59 1.19 -14.36 5.10
CA VAL A 59 0.16 -13.47 4.57
C VAL A 59 0.41 -13.19 3.10
N MET A 60 1.63 -12.81 2.72
CA MET A 60 1.97 -12.52 1.32
C MET A 60 1.79 -13.74 0.41
N VAL A 61 2.23 -14.92 0.84
CA VAL A 61 2.00 -16.18 0.09
C VAL A 61 0.51 -16.41 -0.12
N SER A 62 -0.28 -16.22 0.91
CA SER A 62 -1.73 -16.42 0.82
C SER A 62 -2.41 -15.37 -0.07
N LEU A 63 -2.05 -14.09 0.04
CA LEU A 63 -2.56 -13.03 -0.82
C LEU A 63 -2.19 -13.29 -2.29
N ARG A 64 -0.95 -13.70 -2.57
CA ARG A 64 -0.51 -14.06 -3.92
C ARG A 64 -1.31 -15.23 -4.53
N ARG A 65 -1.75 -16.17 -3.70
CA ARG A 65 -2.50 -17.37 -4.14
C ARG A 65 -4.00 -17.12 -4.31
N SER A 66 -4.60 -16.30 -3.47
CA SER A 66 -6.06 -16.24 -3.33
C SER A 66 -6.68 -14.89 -3.68
N ALA A 67 -5.93 -13.77 -3.54
CA ALA A 67 -6.48 -12.45 -3.80
C ALA A 67 -6.28 -12.02 -5.26
N PRO A 68 -7.32 -11.55 -5.95
CA PRO A 68 -7.14 -10.82 -7.21
C PRO A 68 -6.34 -9.55 -6.94
N ARG A 69 -5.39 -9.21 -7.83
CA ARG A 69 -4.49 -8.07 -7.63
C ARG A 69 -4.36 -7.24 -8.88
N ILE A 70 -4.33 -5.93 -8.71
CA ILE A 70 -4.04 -5.00 -9.77
C ILE A 70 -2.53 -5.01 -10.03
N GLN A 71 -2.14 -5.35 -11.25
CA GLN A 71 -0.75 -5.41 -11.72
C GLN A 71 -0.42 -4.25 -12.67
N ASP A 72 -1.17 -3.17 -12.58
CA ASP A 72 -0.94 -1.98 -13.39
C ASP A 72 0.32 -1.25 -12.93
N PRO A 73 1.34 -1.10 -13.80
CA PRO A 73 2.62 -0.53 -13.41
C PRO A 73 2.54 0.95 -13.01
N LEU A 74 1.61 1.73 -13.57
CA LEU A 74 1.42 3.13 -13.22
C LEU A 74 0.78 3.29 -11.85
N VAL A 75 -0.25 2.50 -11.56
CA VAL A 75 -0.93 2.52 -10.25
C VAL A 75 0.03 2.04 -9.15
N PHE A 76 0.83 1.00 -9.44
CA PHE A 76 1.82 0.51 -8.49
C PHE A 76 2.91 1.54 -8.20
N ASP A 77 3.47 2.18 -9.24
CA ASP A 77 4.50 3.20 -9.10
C ASP A 77 3.99 4.42 -8.32
N TYR A 78 2.79 4.90 -8.64
CA TYR A 78 2.14 5.99 -7.90
C TYR A 78 1.99 5.65 -6.41
N LEU A 79 1.42 4.47 -6.12
CA LEU A 79 1.19 4.05 -4.73
C LEU A 79 2.50 3.85 -3.97
N THR A 80 3.53 3.35 -4.63
CA THR A 80 4.88 3.24 -4.08
C THR A 80 5.43 4.63 -3.74
N ASN A 81 5.31 5.58 -4.64
CA ASN A 81 5.82 6.94 -4.45
C ASN A 81 5.12 7.64 -3.28
N ILE A 82 3.78 7.58 -3.19
CA ILE A 82 3.06 8.21 -2.08
C ILE A 82 3.37 7.53 -0.73
N LEU A 83 3.48 6.19 -0.72
CA LEU A 83 3.84 5.45 0.48
C LEU A 83 5.24 5.87 0.98
N TYR A 84 6.24 5.89 0.09
CA TYR A 84 7.60 6.28 0.45
C TYR A 84 7.79 7.79 0.67
N GLN A 85 6.83 8.63 0.31
CA GLN A 85 6.75 10.01 0.78
C GLN A 85 6.35 10.08 2.27
N LEU A 86 5.47 9.17 2.73
CA LEU A 86 5.00 9.10 4.13
C LEU A 86 5.99 8.38 5.06
N VAL A 87 6.65 7.33 4.58
CA VAL A 87 7.55 6.44 5.35
C VAL A 87 8.65 7.19 6.13
N PRO A 88 9.35 8.21 5.59
CA PRO A 88 10.37 8.94 6.36
C PRO A 88 9.83 9.62 7.62
N SER A 89 8.54 10.01 7.61
CA SER A 89 7.86 10.66 8.73
C SER A 89 7.22 9.66 9.71
N ALA A 90 7.14 8.38 9.34
CA ALA A 90 6.64 7.33 10.20
C ALA A 90 7.76 6.77 11.10
N PRO A 91 7.54 6.61 12.42
CA PRO A 91 8.54 6.04 13.33
C PRO A 91 8.62 4.51 13.21
N LEU A 92 8.96 4.03 12.00
CA LEU A 92 9.10 2.61 11.67
C LEU A 92 10.52 2.13 12.00
N GLU A 93 10.64 0.95 12.62
CA GLU A 93 11.93 0.26 12.84
C GLU A 93 12.48 -0.29 11.52
N ASP A 94 11.62 -0.93 10.70
CA ASP A 94 11.93 -1.41 9.36
C ASP A 94 11.11 -0.60 8.33
N ARG A 95 11.81 -0.07 7.34
CA ARG A 95 11.23 0.77 6.27
C ARG A 95 11.12 0.03 4.93
N ASP A 96 11.52 -1.24 4.89
CA ASP A 96 11.35 -2.08 3.69
C ASP A 96 9.91 -2.64 3.69
N LEU A 97 9.03 -1.93 3.00
CA LEU A 97 7.61 -2.25 2.96
C LEU A 97 7.25 -3.02 1.69
N GLN A 98 6.43 -4.06 1.83
CA GLN A 98 5.85 -4.79 0.72
C GLN A 98 4.44 -4.27 0.44
N LEU A 99 4.25 -3.76 -0.77
CA LEU A 99 2.98 -3.21 -1.21
C LEU A 99 2.18 -4.22 -2.02
N VAL A 100 0.87 -4.31 -1.75
CA VAL A 100 -0.06 -5.10 -2.54
C VAL A 100 -1.31 -4.30 -2.86
N ILE A 101 -1.75 -4.33 -4.12
CA ILE A 101 -2.98 -3.67 -4.56
C ILE A 101 -4.01 -4.75 -4.85
N ILE A 102 -5.05 -4.79 -4.03
CA ILE A 102 -6.15 -5.75 -4.18
C ILE A 102 -7.14 -5.24 -5.23
N ASP A 103 -7.50 -6.10 -6.16
CA ASP A 103 -8.50 -5.80 -7.18
C ASP A 103 -9.92 -5.98 -6.62
N ASP A 104 -10.32 -5.00 -5.82
CA ASP A 104 -11.63 -4.93 -5.19
C ASP A 104 -12.11 -3.46 -5.16
N PRO A 105 -13.36 -3.18 -5.63
CA PRO A 105 -13.93 -1.82 -5.65
C PRO A 105 -14.41 -1.35 -4.27
N ALA A 106 -14.33 -2.18 -3.22
CA ALA A 106 -14.64 -1.75 -1.85
C ALA A 106 -13.55 -0.86 -1.28
N LEU A 107 -13.95 0.06 -0.41
CA LEU A 107 -13.03 0.85 0.38
C LEU A 107 -12.39 -0.05 1.45
N ASN A 108 -11.08 -0.31 1.29
CA ASN A 108 -10.29 -1.02 2.28
C ASN A 108 -8.80 -0.69 2.12
N ALA A 109 -8.09 -0.72 3.24
CA ALA A 109 -6.64 -0.76 3.34
C ALA A 109 -6.28 -1.52 4.60
N PHE A 110 -5.08 -2.05 4.68
CA PHE A 110 -4.60 -2.75 5.87
C PHE A 110 -3.08 -2.73 5.94
N ALA A 111 -2.58 -2.80 7.15
CA ALA A 111 -1.17 -3.05 7.41
C ALA A 111 -1.04 -4.28 8.33
N VAL A 112 -0.12 -5.18 7.98
CA VAL A 112 0.14 -6.39 8.77
C VAL A 112 1.61 -6.49 9.13
N PRO A 113 1.95 -7.23 10.20
CA PRO A 113 3.33 -7.47 10.59
C PRO A 113 4.19 -7.97 9.42
N GLY A 114 5.49 -7.66 9.45
CA GLY A 114 6.40 -7.96 8.34
C GLY A 114 6.39 -6.87 7.26
N GLY A 115 5.88 -5.67 7.57
CA GLY A 115 5.96 -4.51 6.68
C GLY A 115 5.05 -4.57 5.46
N ILE A 116 3.95 -5.33 5.51
CA ILE A 116 3.02 -5.42 4.38
C ILE A 116 1.95 -4.36 4.49
N VAL A 117 1.78 -3.59 3.41
CA VAL A 117 0.70 -2.61 3.25
C VAL A 117 -0.17 -3.03 2.07
N GLY A 118 -1.45 -3.28 2.33
CA GLY A 118 -2.44 -3.62 1.31
C GLY A 118 -3.42 -2.48 1.10
N VAL A 119 -3.79 -2.26 -0.16
CA VAL A 119 -4.76 -1.22 -0.56
C VAL A 119 -5.72 -1.80 -1.58
N ASN A 120 -7.01 -1.68 -1.34
CA ASN A 120 -8.01 -2.01 -2.36
C ASN A 120 -8.10 -0.88 -3.40
N GLY A 121 -8.28 -1.24 -4.66
CA GLY A 121 -8.51 -0.26 -5.72
C GLY A 121 -9.69 0.67 -5.44
N GLY A 122 -10.68 0.20 -4.68
CA GLY A 122 -11.83 1.00 -4.25
C GLY A 122 -11.48 2.21 -3.37
N LEU A 123 -10.36 2.21 -2.66
CA LEU A 123 -9.91 3.38 -1.90
C LEU A 123 -9.67 4.58 -2.83
N PHE A 124 -9.05 4.36 -4.01
CA PHE A 124 -8.88 5.41 -5.03
C PHE A 124 -10.22 6.00 -5.51
N LEU A 125 -11.25 5.15 -5.62
CA LEU A 125 -12.57 5.61 -6.07
C LEU A 125 -13.28 6.46 -5.03
N LYS A 126 -13.09 6.14 -3.75
CA LYS A 126 -13.81 6.77 -2.64
C LYS A 126 -13.15 8.06 -2.15
N ALA A 127 -11.85 8.09 -2.03
CA ALA A 127 -11.15 9.34 -1.76
C ALA A 127 -11.31 10.31 -2.95
N THR A 128 -11.56 11.57 -2.68
CA THR A 128 -11.75 12.59 -3.71
C THR A 128 -10.54 13.49 -3.86
N SER A 129 -9.56 13.39 -2.95
CA SER A 129 -8.29 14.09 -2.97
C SER A 129 -7.13 13.16 -2.60
N GLU A 130 -5.91 13.52 -3.02
CA GLU A 130 -4.68 12.81 -2.66
C GLU A 130 -4.46 12.81 -1.15
N HIS A 131 -4.79 13.91 -0.46
CA HIS A 131 -4.64 14.04 0.98
C HIS A 131 -5.57 13.10 1.76
N GLN A 132 -6.80 12.91 1.27
CA GLN A 132 -7.74 11.93 1.83
C GLN A 132 -7.22 10.50 1.63
N PHE A 133 -6.71 10.20 0.44
CA PHE A 133 -6.10 8.91 0.13
C PHE A 133 -4.87 8.63 1.01
N ALA A 134 -3.94 9.60 1.07
CA ALA A 134 -2.73 9.52 1.88
C ALA A 134 -3.04 9.39 3.38
N SER A 135 -4.16 9.94 3.86
CA SER A 135 -4.56 9.86 5.28
C SER A 135 -4.82 8.42 5.72
N VAL A 136 -5.39 7.59 4.85
CA VAL A 136 -5.60 6.18 5.14
C VAL A 136 -4.26 5.45 5.22
N LEU A 137 -3.35 5.70 4.28
CA LEU A 137 -2.00 5.12 4.32
C LEU A 137 -1.23 5.54 5.57
N ALA A 138 -1.30 6.81 5.97
CA ALA A 138 -0.66 7.32 7.18
C ALA A 138 -1.22 6.65 8.44
N HIS A 139 -2.52 6.37 8.48
CA HIS A 139 -3.16 5.64 9.56
C HIS A 139 -2.66 4.18 9.64
N GLU A 140 -2.54 3.49 8.49
CA GLU A 140 -1.99 2.13 8.42
C GLU A 140 -0.51 2.08 8.83
N LEU A 141 0.30 3.07 8.38
CA LEU A 141 1.69 3.21 8.82
C LEU A 141 1.81 3.47 10.33
N ALA A 142 0.85 4.22 10.90
CA ALA A 142 0.79 4.42 12.35
C ALA A 142 0.52 3.11 13.08
N HIS A 143 -0.37 2.25 12.58
CA HIS A 143 -0.59 0.92 13.15
C HIS A 143 0.66 0.05 13.13
N LEU A 144 1.44 0.08 12.05
CA LEU A 144 2.72 -0.63 11.94
C LEU A 144 3.75 -0.06 12.93
N SER A 145 3.94 1.25 12.92
CA SER A 145 4.96 1.92 13.74
C SER A 145 4.72 1.76 15.25
N GLN A 146 3.46 1.77 15.67
CA GLN A 146 3.05 1.53 17.05
C GLN A 146 2.93 0.05 17.40
N ARG A 147 3.21 -0.87 16.46
CA ARG A 147 3.16 -2.32 16.64
C ARG A 147 1.84 -2.80 17.25
N HIS A 148 0.71 -2.19 16.84
CA HIS A 148 -0.60 -2.47 17.43
C HIS A 148 -1.00 -3.94 17.32
N PHE A 149 -0.63 -4.60 16.24
CA PHE A 149 -0.88 -6.04 16.05
C PHE A 149 -0.11 -6.88 17.10
N ALA A 150 1.19 -6.62 17.27
CA ALA A 150 2.01 -7.36 18.25
C ALA A 150 1.54 -7.13 19.69
N ARG A 151 1.25 -5.86 20.04
CA ARG A 151 0.71 -5.48 21.36
C ARG A 151 -0.61 -6.20 21.65
N ARG A 152 -1.47 -6.34 20.64
CA ARG A 152 -2.71 -7.07 20.75
C ARG A 152 -2.49 -8.57 20.96
N MET A 153 -1.57 -9.18 20.20
CA MET A 153 -1.22 -10.59 20.38
C MET A 153 -0.71 -10.88 21.82
N GLN A 154 0.11 -9.99 22.35
CA GLN A 154 0.61 -10.10 23.73
C GLN A 154 -0.50 -10.02 24.77
N GLN A 155 -1.51 -9.16 24.56
CA GLN A 155 -2.64 -9.02 25.48
C GLN A 155 -3.57 -10.23 25.51
N GLN A 156 -3.61 -11.02 24.45
CA GLN A 156 -4.52 -12.18 24.37
C GLN A 156 -3.92 -13.48 24.92
N GLU A 157 -2.66 -13.48 25.40
CA GLU A 157 -1.94 -14.66 25.94
C GLU A 157 -2.01 -15.93 25.06
N THR A 158 -2.52 -15.82 23.85
CA THR A 158 -2.81 -16.93 22.95
C THR A 158 -1.78 -17.01 21.83
N THR A 159 -0.67 -17.68 22.09
CA THR A 159 0.40 -17.89 21.11
C THR A 159 0.40 -19.29 20.51
N THR A 160 -0.74 -19.91 20.34
CA THR A 160 -0.79 -21.21 19.64
C THR A 160 -0.67 -21.01 18.14
N PRO A 161 0.02 -21.88 17.39
CA PRO A 161 0.12 -21.82 15.93
C PRO A 161 -1.26 -21.74 15.24
N LEU A 162 -2.27 -22.38 15.81
CA LEU A 162 -3.65 -22.33 15.31
C LEU A 162 -4.26 -20.93 15.38
N THR A 163 -3.94 -20.16 16.42
CA THR A 163 -4.43 -18.78 16.57
C THR A 163 -3.79 -17.84 15.55
N VAL A 164 -2.48 -18.01 15.30
CA VAL A 164 -1.75 -17.25 14.27
C VAL A 164 -2.30 -17.60 12.89
N ALA A 165 -2.49 -18.89 12.58
CA ALA A 165 -3.08 -19.33 11.31
C ALA A 165 -4.51 -18.78 11.13
N GLY A 166 -5.31 -18.73 12.21
CA GLY A 166 -6.64 -18.11 12.21
C GLY A 166 -6.60 -16.60 11.93
N MET A 167 -5.63 -15.86 12.49
CA MET A 167 -5.44 -14.43 12.22
C MET A 167 -5.02 -14.18 10.78
N VAL A 168 -4.05 -14.96 10.25
CA VAL A 168 -3.62 -14.89 8.85
C VAL A 168 -4.79 -15.17 7.92
N ALA A 169 -5.56 -16.24 8.18
CA ALA A 169 -6.76 -16.55 7.42
C ALA A 169 -7.81 -15.43 7.49
N GLY A 170 -7.96 -14.78 8.64
CA GLY A 170 -8.84 -13.64 8.82
C GLY A 170 -8.44 -12.41 8.00
N ILE A 171 -7.15 -12.07 7.98
CA ILE A 171 -6.62 -10.96 7.16
C ILE A 171 -6.85 -11.24 5.67
N ILE A 172 -6.59 -12.48 5.23
CA ILE A 172 -6.80 -12.88 3.84
C ILE A 172 -8.27 -12.85 3.49
N LEU A 173 -9.12 -13.36 4.37
CA LEU A 173 -10.56 -13.38 4.18
C LEU A 173 -11.10 -11.96 4.09
N SER A 174 -10.61 -11.03 4.93
CA SER A 174 -10.98 -9.62 4.87
C SER A 174 -10.54 -8.95 3.58
N ALA A 175 -9.46 -9.37 2.97
CA ALA A 175 -8.97 -8.83 1.70
C ALA A 175 -9.67 -9.41 0.45
N VAL A 176 -10.38 -10.54 0.57
CA VAL A 176 -10.87 -11.34 -0.60
C VAL A 176 -12.39 -11.47 -0.64
N THR A 177 -13.11 -11.28 0.47
CA THR A 177 -14.53 -11.63 0.53
C THR A 177 -15.48 -10.47 0.33
N GLN A 178 -15.73 -10.11 -0.91
CA GLN A 178 -17.05 -9.59 -1.32
C GLN A 178 -17.90 -10.62 -2.09
N SER A 179 -17.46 -11.87 -2.22
CA SER A 179 -18.30 -12.88 -2.84
C SER A 179 -19.22 -13.53 -1.78
N ASP A 180 -20.53 -13.58 -2.06
CA ASP A 180 -21.55 -14.25 -1.25
C ASP A 180 -21.23 -15.73 -0.93
N ILE A 181 -20.23 -16.29 -1.60
CA ILE A 181 -19.73 -17.67 -1.47
C ILE A 181 -18.78 -17.81 -0.26
N GLY A 182 -17.98 -16.78 0.07
CA GLY A 182 -17.03 -16.81 1.20
C GLY A 182 -17.72 -16.75 2.57
N ILE A 183 -18.82 -16.01 2.66
CA ILE A 183 -19.59 -15.84 3.91
C ILE A 183 -20.36 -17.12 4.27
N ALA A 184 -20.82 -17.88 3.29
CA ALA A 184 -21.55 -19.13 3.50
C ALA A 184 -20.66 -20.28 4.02
N ALA A 185 -19.35 -20.23 3.77
CA ALA A 185 -18.41 -21.29 4.16
C ALA A 185 -17.96 -21.21 5.63
N ILE A 186 -18.14 -20.04 6.28
CA ILE A 186 -17.77 -19.83 7.70
C ILE A 186 -19.06 -19.61 8.49
N ALA A 187 -19.67 -20.71 8.92
CA ALA A 187 -20.93 -20.67 9.66
C ALA A 187 -20.84 -19.86 10.98
N GLY A 188 -21.54 -18.74 11.02
CA GLY A 188 -22.10 -18.08 12.19
C GLY A 188 -21.09 -17.56 13.24
N THR A 189 -20.88 -18.29 14.31
CA THR A 189 -20.16 -17.83 15.51
C THR A 189 -18.65 -17.65 15.31
N GLN A 190 -18.01 -18.40 14.42
CA GLN A 190 -16.58 -18.30 14.16
C GLN A 190 -16.22 -17.04 13.37
N ALA A 191 -17.04 -16.62 12.40
CA ALA A 191 -16.81 -15.40 11.63
C ALA A 191 -16.89 -14.14 12.52
N LEU A 192 -17.88 -14.07 13.43
CA LEU A 192 -18.00 -12.96 14.38
C LEU A 192 -16.84 -12.92 15.39
N THR A 193 -16.37 -14.07 15.84
CA THR A 193 -15.20 -14.15 16.73
C THR A 193 -13.94 -13.69 16.00
N MET A 194 -13.75 -14.10 14.75
CA MET A 194 -12.64 -13.71 13.91
C MET A 194 -12.66 -12.21 13.58
N GLN A 195 -13.80 -11.66 13.24
CA GLN A 195 -13.99 -10.23 13.02
C GLN A 195 -13.68 -9.39 14.27
N ASN A 196 -14.15 -9.84 15.45
CA ASN A 196 -13.81 -9.21 16.72
C ASN A 196 -12.31 -9.34 17.06
N MET A 197 -11.65 -10.39 16.61
CA MET A 197 -10.20 -10.57 16.75
C MET A 197 -9.41 -9.63 15.84
N LEU A 198 -9.94 -9.17 14.73
CA LEU A 198 -9.26 -8.24 13.82
C LEU A 198 -9.50 -6.78 14.17
N ALA A 199 -10.63 -6.43 14.80
CA ALA A 199 -10.94 -5.05 15.16
C ALA A 199 -9.97 -4.49 16.22
N TYR A 200 -9.31 -3.38 15.93
CA TYR A 200 -8.41 -2.71 16.87
C TYR A 200 -9.18 -2.09 18.03
N SER A 201 -8.51 -1.96 19.18
CA SER A 201 -9.11 -1.29 20.33
C SER A 201 -9.32 0.20 20.03
N ARG A 202 -10.32 0.82 20.68
CA ARG A 202 -10.56 2.28 20.56
C ARG A 202 -9.33 3.12 20.95
N ALA A 203 -8.47 2.60 21.81
CA ALA A 203 -7.23 3.28 22.22
C ALA A 203 -6.21 3.23 21.07
N HIS A 204 -6.00 2.06 20.46
CA HIS A 204 -5.12 1.89 19.30
C HIS A 204 -5.56 2.78 18.12
N GLU A 205 -6.88 2.84 17.86
CA GLU A 205 -7.41 3.70 16.81
C GLU A 205 -7.10 5.19 17.03
N LYS A 206 -7.29 5.69 18.26
CA LYS A 206 -6.97 7.06 18.61
C LYS A 206 -5.45 7.36 18.57
N GLU A 207 -4.64 6.39 18.92
CA GLU A 207 -3.18 6.48 18.81
C GLU A 207 -2.77 6.55 17.34
N ALA A 208 -3.32 5.66 16.48
CA ALA A 208 -3.08 5.67 15.05
C ALA A 208 -3.57 6.96 14.36
N ASP A 209 -4.72 7.50 14.77
CA ASP A 209 -5.20 8.78 14.26
C ASP A 209 -4.20 9.92 14.53
N ARG A 210 -3.66 10.00 15.75
CA ARG A 210 -2.72 11.05 16.17
C ARG A 210 -1.39 10.94 15.43
N VAL A 211 -0.80 9.75 15.45
CA VAL A 211 0.47 9.48 14.75
C VAL A 211 0.29 9.66 13.25
N GLY A 212 -0.84 9.24 12.69
CA GLY A 212 -1.15 9.42 11.27
C GLY A 212 -1.27 10.90 10.86
N LEU A 213 -1.86 11.76 11.70
CA LEU A 213 -1.89 13.21 11.45
C LEU A 213 -0.48 13.82 11.45
N ASP A 214 0.38 13.40 12.40
CA ASP A 214 1.77 13.85 12.47
C ASP A 214 2.57 13.39 11.24
N ILE A 215 2.34 12.14 10.77
CA ILE A 215 2.95 11.62 9.54
C ILE A 215 2.52 12.46 8.34
N LEU A 216 1.22 12.75 8.18
CA LEU A 216 0.72 13.59 7.08
C LEU A 216 1.40 14.97 7.07
N ALA A 217 1.32 15.68 8.19
CA ALA A 217 1.89 17.01 8.30
C ALA A 217 3.39 17.04 8.00
N SER A 218 4.14 16.07 8.57
CA SER A 218 5.60 15.99 8.39
C SER A 218 6.03 15.57 6.99
N SER A 219 5.12 14.92 6.22
CA SER A 219 5.38 14.51 4.83
C SER A 219 4.90 15.53 3.79
N GLY A 220 4.39 16.69 4.22
CA GLY A 220 3.89 17.74 3.32
C GLY A 220 2.50 17.45 2.75
N MET A 221 1.74 16.54 3.39
CA MET A 221 0.33 16.28 3.08
C MET A 221 -0.57 17.10 4.01
N ASP A 222 -1.77 17.49 3.53
CA ASP A 222 -2.73 18.23 4.37
C ASP A 222 -3.38 17.28 5.40
N PRO A 223 -3.15 17.50 6.72
CA PRO A 223 -3.78 16.70 7.76
C PRO A 223 -5.31 16.75 7.75
N ARG A 224 -5.93 17.78 7.14
CA ARG A 224 -7.38 17.90 7.01
C ARG A 224 -7.98 16.80 6.14
N GLY A 225 -7.17 16.13 5.29
CA GLY A 225 -7.58 14.96 4.53
C GLY A 225 -8.09 13.80 5.40
N MET A 226 -7.59 13.65 6.65
CA MET A 226 -8.03 12.56 7.52
C MET A 226 -9.47 12.74 8.03
N PRO A 227 -9.87 13.83 8.69
CA PRO A 227 -11.27 14.01 9.08
C PRO A 227 -12.23 14.06 7.88
N GLU A 228 -11.81 14.59 6.73
CA GLU A 228 -12.62 14.57 5.50
C GLU A 228 -12.85 13.15 5.00
N MET A 229 -11.81 12.30 4.99
CA MET A 229 -11.94 10.91 4.62
C MET A 229 -12.86 10.14 5.59
N PHE A 230 -12.76 10.41 6.87
CA PHE A 230 -13.66 9.84 7.88
C PHE A 230 -15.13 10.20 7.63
N GLU A 231 -15.41 11.42 7.18
CA GLU A 231 -16.78 11.83 6.81
C GLU A 231 -17.29 11.08 5.58
N ILE A 232 -16.43 10.85 4.60
CA ILE A 232 -16.76 10.01 3.44
C ILE A 232 -17.09 8.60 3.91
N MET A 233 -16.25 7.99 4.76
CA MET A 233 -16.47 6.65 5.30
C MET A 233 -17.78 6.56 6.11
N MET A 234 -18.09 7.57 6.93
CA MET A 234 -19.35 7.59 7.67
C MET A 234 -20.57 7.75 6.76
N ARG A 235 -20.45 8.48 5.67
CA ARG A 235 -21.51 8.60 4.66
C ARG A 235 -21.75 7.28 3.94
N GLU A 236 -20.68 6.63 3.48
CA GLU A 236 -20.73 5.32 2.85
C GLU A 236 -21.37 4.28 3.78
N ASN A 237 -20.97 4.23 5.04
CA ASN A 237 -21.56 3.31 6.04
C ASN A 237 -23.08 3.52 6.20
N ARG A 238 -23.54 4.77 6.19
CA ARG A 238 -25.00 5.07 6.27
C ARG A 238 -25.75 4.63 5.02
N LEU A 239 -25.13 4.70 3.85
CA LEU A 239 -25.75 4.32 2.57
C LEU A 239 -25.84 2.79 2.38
N GLN A 240 -24.94 2.03 3.00
CA GLN A 240 -24.91 0.57 2.88
C GLN A 240 -25.88 -0.17 3.82
N GLY A 241 -26.63 0.54 4.66
CA GLY A 241 -27.65 -0.03 5.56
C GLY A 241 -27.04 -0.93 6.63
N ASN A 242 -27.39 -2.24 6.60
CA ASN A 242 -26.89 -3.20 7.61
C ASN A 242 -25.51 -3.79 7.32
N ARG A 243 -24.88 -3.45 6.19
CA ARG A 243 -23.51 -3.90 5.86
C ARG A 243 -22.51 -2.83 6.29
N VAL A 244 -21.71 -3.14 7.29
CA VAL A 244 -20.58 -2.28 7.67
C VAL A 244 -19.48 -2.43 6.61
N PRO A 245 -18.95 -1.33 6.03
CA PRO A 245 -17.78 -1.40 5.17
C PRO A 245 -16.64 -2.15 5.85
N GLU A 246 -15.89 -2.93 5.10
CA GLU A 246 -14.88 -3.83 5.64
C GLU A 246 -13.83 -3.08 6.45
N TYR A 247 -13.34 -1.98 5.95
CA TYR A 247 -12.41 -1.10 6.67
C TYR A 247 -12.96 -0.70 8.04
N LEU A 248 -14.23 -0.34 8.15
CA LEU A 248 -14.84 0.06 9.42
C LEU A 248 -15.10 -1.11 10.37
N SER A 249 -15.04 -2.35 9.89
CA SER A 249 -15.13 -3.55 10.73
C SER A 249 -13.82 -3.81 11.48
N THR A 250 -12.69 -3.51 10.88
CA THR A 250 -11.36 -3.61 11.49
C THR A 250 -10.94 -2.32 12.20
N HIS A 251 -11.36 -1.16 11.68
CA HIS A 251 -11.10 0.18 12.18
C HIS A 251 -12.40 0.91 12.57
N PRO A 252 -12.98 0.62 13.74
CA PRO A 252 -14.29 1.19 14.12
C PRO A 252 -14.24 2.72 14.22
N LEU A 253 -15.02 3.37 13.37
CA LEU A 253 -15.09 4.83 13.32
C LEU A 253 -16.22 5.35 14.18
N THR A 254 -15.90 6.28 15.07
CA THR A 254 -16.88 6.94 15.98
C THR A 254 -16.92 8.44 15.72
N GLN A 255 -18.03 9.08 16.05
CA GLN A 255 -18.13 10.55 15.96
C GLN A 255 -17.05 11.26 16.80
N SER A 256 -16.62 10.65 17.92
CA SER A 256 -15.56 11.23 18.75
C SER A 256 -14.20 11.18 18.06
N ARG A 257 -13.89 10.17 17.23
CA ARG A 257 -12.66 10.13 16.41
C ARG A 257 -12.69 11.23 15.35
N VAL A 258 -13.80 11.39 14.64
CA VAL A 258 -13.98 12.44 13.63
C VAL A 258 -13.80 13.83 14.25
N ALA A 259 -14.38 14.09 15.41
CA ALA A 259 -14.26 15.37 16.11
C ALA A 259 -12.83 15.62 16.63
N ASP A 260 -12.16 14.60 17.22
CA ASP A 260 -10.78 14.70 17.72
C ASP A 260 -9.80 14.97 16.57
N THR A 261 -9.89 14.20 15.46
CA THR A 261 -9.02 14.38 14.29
C THR A 261 -9.23 15.73 13.62
N ARG A 262 -10.48 16.23 13.53
CA ARG A 262 -10.76 17.56 13.00
C ARG A 262 -10.13 18.64 13.88
N SER A 263 -10.39 18.60 15.19
CA SER A 263 -9.84 19.58 16.13
C SER A 263 -8.31 19.62 16.15
N ARG A 264 -7.66 18.45 15.92
CA ARG A 264 -6.21 18.37 15.80
C ARG A 264 -5.71 18.87 14.46
N ALA A 265 -6.37 18.48 13.36
CA ALA A 265 -6.00 18.93 12.02
C ALA A 265 -6.08 20.46 11.89
N GLU A 266 -7.04 21.11 12.58
CA GLU A 266 -7.15 22.57 12.63
C GLU A 266 -6.00 23.28 13.39
N GLN A 267 -5.20 22.54 14.18
CA GLN A 267 -4.05 23.10 14.90
C GLN A 267 -2.79 23.19 14.02
N TYR A 268 -2.75 22.47 12.90
CA TYR A 268 -1.66 22.60 11.93
C TYR A 268 -1.82 23.89 11.12
N PRO A 269 -0.72 24.50 10.65
CA PRO A 269 -0.78 25.69 9.82
C PRO A 269 -1.68 25.49 8.60
N ASP A 270 -2.41 26.54 8.24
CA ASP A 270 -3.22 26.55 7.01
C ASP A 270 -2.32 26.88 5.82
N GLU A 271 -1.55 25.89 5.39
CA GLU A 271 -0.73 25.99 4.20
C GLU A 271 -1.56 25.48 3.01
N HIS A 272 -1.61 26.26 1.93
CA HIS A 272 -2.22 25.82 0.68
C HIS A 272 -1.34 24.75 0.04
N ILE A 273 -1.44 23.53 0.54
CA ILE A 273 -0.73 22.35 0.01
C ILE A 273 -1.38 21.99 -1.32
N ARG A 274 -0.59 22.06 -2.39
CA ARG A 274 -1.10 21.72 -3.73
C ARG A 274 -1.27 20.21 -3.82
N GLU A 275 -2.43 19.79 -4.27
CA GLU A 275 -2.73 18.41 -4.60
C GLU A 275 -1.98 17.97 -5.86
N GLY A 276 -1.43 16.77 -5.83
CA GLY A 276 -0.78 16.16 -6.98
C GLY A 276 -1.79 15.76 -8.06
N GLN A 277 -1.57 16.19 -9.30
CA GLN A 277 -2.45 15.79 -10.42
C GLN A 277 -2.38 14.28 -10.69
N GLU A 278 -1.28 13.63 -10.36
CA GLU A 278 -1.05 12.20 -10.62
C GLU A 278 -2.08 11.32 -9.90
N TYR A 279 -2.52 11.73 -8.69
CA TYR A 279 -3.61 11.07 -7.99
C TYR A 279 -4.88 10.95 -8.85
N HIS A 280 -5.30 12.04 -9.46
CA HIS A 280 -6.50 12.07 -10.27
C HIS A 280 -6.37 11.25 -11.55
N LEU A 281 -5.17 11.17 -12.13
CA LEU A 281 -4.89 10.28 -13.26
C LEU A 281 -5.08 8.81 -12.85
N MET A 282 -4.48 8.39 -11.74
CA MET A 282 -4.60 7.01 -11.23
C MET A 282 -6.03 6.69 -10.80
N ARG A 283 -6.70 7.62 -10.14
CA ARG A 283 -8.11 7.48 -9.77
C ARG A 283 -9.01 7.27 -11.00
N ASN A 284 -8.84 8.06 -12.04
CA ASN A 284 -9.63 7.95 -13.27
C ASN A 284 -9.30 6.65 -14.04
N ARG A 285 -8.02 6.22 -14.04
CA ARG A 285 -7.60 4.93 -14.59
C ARG A 285 -8.32 3.76 -13.89
N LEU A 286 -8.39 3.79 -12.56
CA LEU A 286 -9.13 2.78 -11.79
C LEU A 286 -10.65 2.92 -11.93
N GLN A 287 -11.17 4.13 -12.15
CA GLN A 287 -12.59 4.31 -12.45
C GLN A 287 -12.96 3.64 -13.78
N VAL A 288 -12.10 3.68 -14.79
CA VAL A 288 -12.27 2.92 -16.04
C VAL A 288 -12.21 1.42 -15.76
N HIS A 289 -11.22 0.95 -15.00
CA HIS A 289 -11.05 -0.46 -14.63
C HIS A 289 -12.31 -1.05 -13.97
N TYR A 290 -12.94 -0.30 -13.07
CA TYR A 290 -14.15 -0.74 -12.35
C TYR A 290 -15.47 -0.36 -13.04
N ALA A 291 -15.43 0.18 -14.24
CA ALA A 291 -16.65 0.47 -15.00
C ALA A 291 -17.37 -0.84 -15.39
N ARG A 292 -18.69 -0.80 -15.45
CA ARG A 292 -19.51 -1.98 -15.83
C ARG A 292 -19.18 -2.53 -17.21
N SER A 293 -18.74 -1.67 -18.10
CA SER A 293 -18.23 -2.02 -19.43
C SER A 293 -17.37 -0.87 -19.95
N PRO A 294 -16.47 -1.13 -20.94
CA PRO A 294 -15.69 -0.08 -21.57
C PRO A 294 -16.56 1.03 -22.18
N GLN A 295 -17.69 0.68 -22.77
CA GLN A 295 -18.62 1.66 -23.34
C GLN A 295 -19.19 2.60 -22.26
N VAL A 296 -19.58 2.08 -21.09
CA VAL A 296 -20.06 2.89 -19.95
C VAL A 296 -18.94 3.82 -19.42
N ALA A 297 -17.68 3.36 -19.43
CA ALA A 297 -16.56 4.22 -19.08
C ALA A 297 -16.45 5.41 -20.05
N VAL A 298 -16.50 5.17 -21.35
CA VAL A 298 -16.49 6.23 -22.39
C VAL A 298 -17.60 7.24 -22.13
N GLU A 299 -18.86 6.79 -22.04
CA GLU A 299 -20.01 7.66 -21.80
C GLU A 299 -19.86 8.48 -20.52
N THR A 300 -19.29 7.89 -19.47
CA THR A 300 -19.07 8.56 -18.19
C THR A 300 -18.06 9.70 -18.34
N PHE A 301 -16.93 9.47 -18.98
CA PHE A 301 -15.89 10.48 -19.15
C PHE A 301 -16.26 11.55 -20.19
N GLU A 302 -16.99 11.22 -21.24
CA GLU A 302 -17.58 12.20 -22.17
C GLU A 302 -18.53 13.14 -21.42
N ALA A 303 -19.41 12.60 -20.57
CA ALA A 303 -20.30 13.42 -19.72
C ALA A 303 -19.56 14.26 -18.68
N TYR A 304 -18.39 13.86 -18.20
CA TYR A 304 -17.57 14.67 -17.31
C TYR A 304 -16.96 15.87 -18.03
N LEU A 305 -16.52 15.73 -19.28
CA LEU A 305 -15.99 16.84 -20.09
C LEU A 305 -17.04 17.92 -20.37
N GLU A 306 -18.33 17.55 -20.45
CA GLU A 306 -19.42 18.51 -20.66
C GLU A 306 -19.71 19.40 -19.44
N ARG A 307 -19.21 19.04 -18.23
CA ARG A 307 -19.53 19.73 -16.95
C ARG A 307 -18.61 20.89 -16.58
N ASP A 308 -17.72 21.30 -17.44
CA ASP A 308 -16.87 22.51 -17.32
C ASP A 308 -16.18 22.70 -15.92
N ASP A 309 -15.45 21.66 -15.48
CA ASP A 309 -14.59 21.77 -14.30
C ASP A 309 -13.12 21.90 -14.76
N ALA A 310 -12.69 23.13 -14.99
CA ALA A 310 -11.40 23.47 -15.59
C ALA A 310 -10.17 22.91 -14.80
N VAL A 311 -10.32 22.70 -13.49
CA VAL A 311 -9.21 22.21 -12.63
C VAL A 311 -8.91 20.73 -12.87
N ARG A 312 -9.90 19.97 -13.36
CA ARG A 312 -9.81 18.52 -13.58
C ARG A 312 -9.78 18.09 -15.05
N SER A 313 -9.72 19.02 -16.01
CA SER A 313 -9.84 18.71 -17.43
C SER A 313 -8.77 17.73 -17.92
N GLU A 314 -7.49 17.93 -17.59
CA GLU A 314 -6.39 17.04 -18.00
C GLU A 314 -6.59 15.60 -17.47
N ALA A 315 -7.00 15.43 -16.23
CA ALA A 315 -7.25 14.11 -15.66
C ALA A 315 -8.50 13.44 -16.25
N ILE A 316 -9.53 14.22 -16.60
CA ILE A 316 -10.74 13.71 -17.26
C ILE A 316 -10.41 13.29 -18.71
N GLU A 317 -9.66 14.11 -19.46
CA GLU A 317 -9.17 13.77 -20.81
C GLU A 317 -8.34 12.49 -20.79
N TYR A 318 -7.42 12.36 -19.80
CA TYR A 318 -6.66 11.12 -19.61
C TYR A 318 -7.58 9.92 -19.32
N GLY A 319 -8.55 10.06 -18.43
CA GLY A 319 -9.54 9.02 -18.13
C GLY A 319 -10.32 8.61 -19.39
N LEU A 320 -10.71 9.57 -20.24
CA LEU A 320 -11.36 9.31 -21.52
C LEU A 320 -10.43 8.56 -22.49
N ALA A 321 -9.16 8.91 -22.55
CA ALA A 321 -8.18 8.19 -23.37
C ALA A 321 -8.04 6.72 -22.94
N VAL A 322 -7.96 6.46 -21.62
CA VAL A 322 -7.94 5.09 -21.09
C VAL A 322 -9.25 4.36 -21.40
N ALA A 323 -10.40 5.02 -21.28
CA ALA A 323 -11.70 4.44 -21.61
C ALA A 323 -11.81 4.08 -23.11
N TYR A 324 -11.31 4.94 -23.99
CA TYR A 324 -11.24 4.64 -25.42
C TYR A 324 -10.30 3.48 -25.74
N GLN A 325 -9.16 3.37 -25.04
CA GLN A 325 -8.24 2.24 -25.17
C GLN A 325 -8.94 0.93 -24.80
N GLU A 326 -9.60 0.88 -23.65
CA GLU A 326 -10.33 -0.31 -23.18
C GLU A 326 -11.52 -0.66 -24.12
N ASN A 327 -12.12 0.35 -24.76
CA ASN A 327 -13.20 0.18 -25.73
C ASN A 327 -12.70 -0.06 -27.17
N ALA A 328 -11.40 -0.36 -27.34
CA ALA A 328 -10.75 -0.61 -28.64
C ALA A 328 -10.88 0.55 -29.65
N GLN A 329 -11.13 1.78 -29.18
CA GLN A 329 -11.15 3.00 -30.01
C GLN A 329 -9.76 3.66 -29.99
N TYR A 330 -8.74 2.91 -30.42
CA TYR A 330 -7.33 3.25 -30.27
C TYR A 330 -6.94 4.59 -30.90
N GLU A 331 -7.47 4.91 -32.09
CA GLU A 331 -7.20 6.18 -32.77
C GLU A 331 -7.64 7.38 -31.91
N LYS A 332 -8.82 7.31 -31.28
CA LYS A 332 -9.30 8.37 -30.39
C LYS A 332 -8.42 8.48 -29.14
N ALA A 333 -8.05 7.35 -28.54
CA ALA A 333 -7.15 7.31 -27.38
C ALA A 333 -5.80 7.94 -27.72
N GLN A 334 -5.20 7.57 -28.86
CA GLN A 334 -3.93 8.11 -29.34
C GLN A 334 -4.02 9.64 -29.51
N ASN A 335 -5.04 10.15 -30.18
CA ASN A 335 -5.20 11.58 -30.42
C ASN A 335 -5.24 12.40 -29.12
N ILE A 336 -5.96 11.93 -28.10
CA ILE A 336 -5.99 12.61 -26.79
C ILE A 336 -4.61 12.54 -26.13
N LEU A 337 -3.98 11.37 -26.09
CA LEU A 337 -2.67 11.21 -25.44
C LEU A 337 -1.57 12.02 -26.11
N GLU A 338 -1.60 12.17 -27.43
CA GLU A 338 -0.67 13.03 -28.17
C GLU A 338 -0.89 14.50 -27.83
N GLN A 339 -2.14 14.96 -27.66
CA GLN A 339 -2.44 16.32 -27.20
C GLN A 339 -1.97 16.56 -25.76
N LEU A 340 -2.21 15.62 -24.85
CA LEU A 340 -1.73 15.66 -23.47
C LEU A 340 -0.21 15.72 -23.42
N LEU A 341 0.48 14.93 -24.25
CA LEU A 341 1.94 14.92 -24.37
C LEU A 341 2.49 16.19 -25.00
N ALA A 342 1.76 16.85 -25.92
CA ALA A 342 2.19 18.14 -26.46
C ALA A 342 2.29 19.20 -25.36
N ASN A 343 1.38 19.16 -24.36
CA ASN A 343 1.39 20.05 -23.21
C ASN A 343 2.38 19.59 -22.11
N ASN A 344 2.58 18.29 -21.96
CA ASN A 344 3.38 17.68 -20.90
C ASN A 344 4.33 16.59 -21.46
N PRO A 345 5.33 16.91 -22.28
CA PRO A 345 6.09 15.94 -23.08
C PRO A 345 6.93 14.97 -22.24
N GLY A 346 7.20 15.32 -20.98
CA GLY A 346 7.96 14.48 -20.05
C GLY A 346 7.10 13.56 -19.17
N ARG A 347 5.77 13.65 -19.23
CA ARG A 347 4.91 12.91 -18.31
C ARG A 347 4.88 11.42 -18.62
N ILE A 348 5.44 10.63 -17.71
CA ILE A 348 5.60 9.18 -17.85
C ILE A 348 4.25 8.49 -18.01
N THR A 349 3.26 8.88 -17.23
CA THR A 349 1.90 8.32 -17.28
C THR A 349 1.31 8.38 -18.69
N PHE A 350 1.47 9.50 -19.37
CA PHE A 350 0.97 9.65 -20.74
C PHE A 350 1.80 8.86 -21.75
N GLN A 351 3.14 8.84 -21.60
CA GLN A 351 4.04 8.09 -22.48
C GLN A 351 3.77 6.58 -22.40
N VAL A 352 3.61 6.05 -21.19
CA VAL A 352 3.33 4.64 -20.93
C VAL A 352 1.95 4.28 -21.49
N THR A 353 0.92 5.09 -21.22
CA THR A 353 -0.43 4.82 -21.73
C THR A 353 -0.48 4.90 -23.26
N LEU A 354 0.22 5.85 -23.89
CA LEU A 354 0.34 5.90 -25.35
C LEU A 354 1.03 4.63 -25.90
N ALA A 355 2.07 4.19 -25.24
CA ALA A 355 2.75 2.95 -25.63
C ALA A 355 1.83 1.72 -25.49
N ASP A 356 1.00 1.65 -24.43
CA ASP A 356 0.02 0.58 -24.26
C ASP A 356 -1.04 0.58 -25.38
N VAL A 357 -1.51 1.75 -25.80
CA VAL A 357 -2.40 1.88 -26.99
C VAL A 357 -1.72 1.33 -28.24
N LEU A 358 -0.47 1.74 -28.51
CA LEU A 358 0.30 1.29 -29.67
C LEU A 358 0.59 -0.22 -29.63
N ILE A 359 0.85 -0.78 -28.44
CA ILE A 359 1.01 -2.23 -28.25
C ILE A 359 -0.30 -2.96 -28.58
N SER A 360 -1.43 -2.43 -28.14
CA SER A 360 -2.76 -3.01 -28.45
C SER A 360 -3.09 -3.01 -29.95
N GLU A 361 -2.57 -2.04 -30.69
CA GLU A 361 -2.63 -1.98 -32.15
C GLU A 361 -1.53 -2.78 -32.87
N GLN A 362 -0.70 -3.54 -32.12
CA GLN A 362 0.46 -4.29 -32.64
C GLN A 362 1.54 -3.40 -33.30
N ARG A 363 1.56 -2.12 -32.97
CA ARG A 363 2.52 -1.11 -33.46
C ARG A 363 3.75 -1.05 -32.55
N TYR A 364 4.38 -2.20 -32.29
CA TYR A 364 5.42 -2.38 -31.26
C TYR A 364 6.63 -1.46 -31.47
N GLU A 365 7.09 -1.29 -32.71
CA GLU A 365 8.22 -0.39 -33.00
C GLU A 365 7.92 1.07 -32.68
N GLN A 366 6.66 1.48 -32.78
CA GLN A 366 6.26 2.84 -32.40
C GLN A 366 6.19 2.97 -30.88
N ALA A 367 5.65 1.98 -30.17
CA ALA A 367 5.66 1.95 -28.71
C ALA A 367 7.08 2.06 -28.17
N LYS A 368 8.04 1.32 -28.72
CA LYS A 368 9.46 1.39 -28.32
C LYS A 368 10.07 2.76 -28.59
N ARG A 369 9.70 3.43 -29.69
CA ARG A 369 10.16 4.81 -29.96
C ARG A 369 9.65 5.84 -28.94
N VAL A 370 8.50 5.61 -28.34
CA VAL A 370 7.96 6.44 -27.24
C VAL A 370 8.70 6.14 -25.95
N LEU A 371 8.90 4.86 -25.61
CA LEU A 371 9.41 4.42 -24.32
C LEU A 371 10.93 4.52 -24.19
N GLN A 372 11.71 4.24 -25.22
CA GLN A 372 13.16 4.23 -25.13
C GLN A 372 13.77 5.60 -24.73
N PRO A 373 13.33 6.74 -25.31
CA PRO A 373 13.77 8.05 -24.82
C PRO A 373 13.31 8.35 -23.40
N ALA A 374 12.15 7.87 -22.99
CA ALA A 374 11.64 8.00 -21.63
C ALA A 374 12.54 7.25 -20.62
N LEU A 375 12.91 6.00 -20.94
CA LEU A 375 13.83 5.20 -20.14
C LEU A 375 15.22 5.80 -20.03
N ASN A 376 15.74 6.36 -21.14
CA ASN A 376 17.05 7.01 -21.13
C ASN A 376 17.10 8.25 -20.23
N ARG A 377 16.00 8.99 -20.11
CA ARG A 377 15.87 10.13 -19.19
C ARG A 377 15.62 9.73 -17.74
N ASN A 378 14.98 8.57 -17.54
CA ASN A 378 14.57 8.06 -16.24
C ASN A 378 15.04 6.60 -16.08
N PRO A 379 16.35 6.33 -15.96
CA PRO A 379 16.86 4.98 -15.81
C PRO A 379 16.27 4.31 -14.57
N GLY A 380 15.84 3.05 -14.71
CA GLY A 380 15.24 2.27 -13.62
C GLY A 380 13.77 2.60 -13.32
N ASN A 381 13.15 3.53 -14.06
CA ASN A 381 11.71 3.80 -13.88
C ASN A 381 10.89 2.55 -14.17
N TYR A 382 10.13 2.10 -13.17
CA TYR A 382 9.38 0.83 -13.21
C TYR A 382 8.36 0.77 -14.35
N PRO A 383 7.39 1.72 -14.48
CA PRO A 383 6.39 1.68 -15.54
C PRO A 383 6.98 1.66 -16.95
N VAL A 384 7.97 2.52 -17.19
CA VAL A 384 8.62 2.63 -18.51
C VAL A 384 9.37 1.35 -18.87
N THR A 385 10.14 0.79 -17.91
CA THR A 385 10.92 -0.45 -18.12
C THR A 385 9.98 -1.63 -18.35
N TYR A 386 8.91 -1.73 -17.58
CA TYR A 386 7.93 -2.80 -17.71
C TYR A 386 7.19 -2.74 -19.06
N SER A 387 6.70 -1.56 -19.47
CA SER A 387 5.99 -1.38 -20.74
C SER A 387 6.93 -1.60 -21.94
N LEU A 388 8.21 -1.19 -21.83
CA LEU A 388 9.18 -1.49 -22.88
C LEU A 388 9.46 -3.01 -22.97
N ALA A 389 9.59 -3.71 -21.83
CA ALA A 389 9.73 -5.16 -21.83
C ALA A 389 8.51 -5.87 -22.43
N LYS A 390 7.30 -5.38 -22.15
CA LYS A 390 6.05 -5.85 -22.76
C LYS A 390 6.08 -5.65 -24.29
N ALA A 391 6.46 -4.47 -24.77
CA ALA A 391 6.59 -4.18 -26.20
C ALA A 391 7.61 -5.10 -26.90
N GLU A 392 8.74 -5.41 -26.24
CA GLU A 392 9.76 -6.32 -26.74
C GLU A 392 9.29 -7.79 -26.78
N ILE A 393 8.51 -8.23 -25.79
CA ILE A 393 7.86 -9.55 -25.79
C ILE A 393 6.92 -9.68 -26.98
N GLU A 394 6.01 -8.74 -27.12
CA GLU A 394 5.01 -8.75 -28.19
C GLU A 394 5.65 -8.62 -29.59
N ALA A 395 6.77 -7.94 -29.70
CA ALA A 395 7.58 -7.87 -30.93
C ALA A 395 8.41 -9.12 -31.21
N GLY A 396 8.41 -10.13 -30.33
CA GLY A 396 9.21 -11.35 -30.47
C GLY A 396 10.68 -11.22 -30.05
N ASN A 397 11.09 -10.13 -29.44
CA ASN A 397 12.47 -9.81 -29.05
C ASN A 397 12.82 -10.30 -27.64
N GLY A 398 12.66 -11.61 -27.38
CA GLY A 398 12.82 -12.19 -26.05
C GLY A 398 14.12 -11.83 -25.33
N ALA A 399 15.27 -11.75 -26.04
CA ALA A 399 16.54 -11.40 -25.42
C ALA A 399 16.60 -9.94 -24.93
N ALA A 400 15.94 -9.01 -25.61
CA ALA A 400 15.83 -7.61 -25.17
C ALA A 400 14.90 -7.50 -23.96
N ALA A 401 13.74 -8.14 -24.01
CA ALA A 401 12.80 -8.22 -22.92
C ALA A 401 13.42 -8.82 -21.65
N ALA A 402 14.15 -9.95 -21.79
CA ALA A 402 14.80 -10.60 -20.65
C ALA A 402 15.83 -9.71 -19.96
N ARG A 403 16.56 -8.85 -20.68
CA ARG A 403 17.48 -7.89 -20.04
C ARG A 403 16.75 -6.89 -19.18
N LEU A 404 15.67 -6.28 -19.69
CA LEU A 404 14.85 -5.32 -18.96
C LEU A 404 14.20 -5.95 -17.72
N LEU A 405 13.66 -7.17 -17.87
CA LEU A 405 13.00 -7.89 -16.78
C LEU A 405 13.97 -8.39 -15.72
N ARG A 406 15.24 -8.71 -16.07
CA ARG A 406 16.26 -9.03 -15.06
C ARG A 406 16.58 -7.81 -14.18
N ASP A 407 16.63 -6.62 -14.76
CA ASP A 407 16.80 -5.40 -13.98
C ASP A 407 15.61 -5.18 -13.04
N LEU A 408 14.38 -5.31 -13.55
CA LEU A 408 13.17 -5.20 -12.71
C LEU A 408 13.09 -6.27 -11.61
N THR A 409 13.44 -7.53 -11.89
CA THR A 409 13.41 -8.59 -10.86
C THR A 409 14.50 -8.44 -9.82
N ARG A 410 15.61 -7.77 -10.14
CA ARG A 410 16.65 -7.40 -9.16
C ARG A 410 16.17 -6.29 -8.23
N ASP A 411 15.51 -5.27 -8.79
CA ASP A 411 15.06 -4.08 -8.04
C ASP A 411 13.75 -4.35 -7.28
N TYR A 412 12.91 -5.25 -7.81
CA TYR A 412 11.60 -5.64 -7.24
C TYR A 412 11.48 -7.18 -7.11
N PRO A 413 12.35 -7.83 -6.29
CA PRO A 413 12.42 -9.29 -6.21
C PRO A 413 11.14 -9.94 -5.66
N GLY A 414 10.34 -9.20 -4.89
CA GLY A 414 9.07 -9.67 -4.30
C GLY A 414 7.88 -9.72 -5.27
N HIS A 415 8.05 -9.30 -6.52
CA HIS A 415 6.97 -9.25 -7.51
C HIS A 415 6.93 -10.51 -8.36
N GLU A 416 6.07 -11.48 -7.99
CA GLU A 416 6.00 -12.77 -8.65
C GLU A 416 5.64 -12.69 -10.14
N HIS A 417 4.83 -11.72 -10.57
CA HIS A 417 4.47 -11.56 -11.98
C HIS A 417 5.67 -11.18 -12.86
N LEU A 418 6.65 -10.44 -12.33
CA LEU A 418 7.88 -10.11 -13.05
C LEU A 418 8.70 -11.36 -13.35
N TRP A 419 8.77 -12.31 -12.41
CA TRP A 419 9.46 -13.58 -12.60
C TRP A 419 8.79 -14.45 -13.66
N LEU A 420 7.44 -14.43 -13.76
CA LEU A 420 6.74 -15.10 -14.85
C LEU A 420 7.04 -14.47 -16.21
N ARG A 421 7.00 -13.14 -16.29
CA ARG A 421 7.36 -12.41 -17.52
C ARG A 421 8.82 -12.64 -17.91
N LEU A 422 9.72 -12.69 -16.92
CA LEU A 422 11.13 -13.05 -17.18
C LEU A 422 11.25 -14.47 -17.73
N ALA A 423 10.54 -15.46 -17.15
CA ALA A 423 10.57 -16.83 -17.67
C ALA A 423 10.06 -16.92 -19.11
N GLU A 424 9.03 -16.16 -19.46
CA GLU A 424 8.51 -16.05 -20.83
C GLU A 424 9.58 -15.47 -21.78
N ALA A 425 10.17 -14.34 -21.44
CA ALA A 425 11.19 -13.67 -22.24
C ALA A 425 12.47 -14.54 -22.41
N GLU A 426 12.88 -15.24 -21.35
CA GLU A 426 14.01 -16.21 -21.39
C GLU A 426 13.70 -17.40 -22.32
N GLY A 427 12.45 -17.88 -22.30
CA GLY A 427 11.98 -18.91 -23.21
C GLY A 427 12.06 -18.48 -24.69
N MET A 428 11.58 -17.28 -24.98
CA MET A 428 11.68 -16.69 -26.32
C MET A 428 13.15 -16.47 -26.75
N ALA A 429 14.03 -16.15 -25.80
CA ALA A 429 15.47 -16.03 -26.02
C ALA A 429 16.19 -17.38 -26.11
N ARG A 430 15.48 -18.51 -25.98
CA ARG A 430 16.00 -19.89 -25.93
C ARG A 430 16.99 -20.14 -24.77
N ASN A 431 16.91 -19.34 -23.71
CA ASN A 431 17.70 -19.52 -22.49
C ASN A 431 16.94 -20.41 -21.49
N ILE A 432 17.04 -21.73 -21.66
CA ILE A 432 16.29 -22.71 -20.84
C ILE A 432 16.71 -22.64 -19.36
N VAL A 433 17.98 -22.39 -19.06
CA VAL A 433 18.46 -22.20 -17.69
C VAL A 433 17.79 -20.98 -17.04
N GLY A 434 17.71 -19.87 -17.77
CA GLY A 434 17.02 -18.66 -17.33
C GLY A 434 15.54 -18.91 -17.03
N VAL A 435 14.85 -19.69 -17.88
CA VAL A 435 13.44 -20.10 -17.65
C VAL A 435 13.29 -20.81 -16.31
N HIS A 436 14.13 -21.82 -16.05
CA HIS A 436 14.04 -22.61 -14.82
C HIS A 436 14.37 -21.76 -13.59
N ARG A 437 15.36 -20.88 -13.67
CA ARG A 437 15.72 -19.97 -12.57
C ARG A 437 14.58 -19.00 -12.25
N ALA A 438 14.01 -18.35 -13.27
CA ALA A 438 12.89 -17.41 -13.08
C ALA A 438 11.65 -18.11 -12.52
N ARG A 439 11.31 -19.31 -13.02
CA ARG A 439 10.20 -20.11 -12.47
C ARG A 439 10.45 -20.54 -11.02
N ALA A 440 11.69 -20.82 -10.66
CA ALA A 440 12.02 -21.18 -9.28
C ALA A 440 11.71 -20.03 -8.32
N GLU A 441 12.13 -18.80 -8.64
CA GLU A 441 11.82 -17.63 -7.80
C GLU A 441 10.30 -17.34 -7.75
N TYR A 442 9.59 -17.49 -8.87
CA TYR A 442 8.12 -17.43 -8.87
C TYR A 442 7.52 -18.43 -7.86
N TYR A 443 7.93 -19.70 -7.89
CA TYR A 443 7.41 -20.72 -6.99
C TYR A 443 7.79 -20.46 -5.52
N VAL A 444 8.97 -19.87 -5.25
CA VAL A 444 9.35 -19.42 -3.90
C VAL A 444 8.35 -18.39 -3.38
N LEU A 445 8.05 -17.38 -4.18
CA LEU A 445 7.11 -16.30 -3.82
C LEU A 445 5.67 -16.82 -3.64
N MET A 446 5.31 -17.89 -4.37
CA MET A 446 4.04 -18.58 -4.21
C MET A 446 4.03 -19.59 -3.05
N GLY A 447 5.16 -19.74 -2.33
CA GLY A 447 5.29 -20.69 -1.21
C GLY A 447 5.31 -22.17 -1.63
N ASP A 448 5.49 -22.47 -2.93
CA ASP A 448 5.65 -23.85 -3.44
C ASP A 448 7.14 -24.20 -3.56
N LEU A 449 7.78 -24.41 -2.40
CA LEU A 449 9.22 -24.64 -2.33
C LEU A 449 9.66 -25.92 -3.03
N GLU A 450 8.78 -26.94 -3.11
CA GLU A 450 9.08 -28.19 -3.81
C GLU A 450 9.12 -28.00 -5.33
N SER A 451 8.19 -27.23 -5.89
CA SER A 451 8.24 -26.87 -7.30
C SER A 451 9.46 -25.99 -7.62
N ALA A 452 9.79 -25.03 -6.75
CA ALA A 452 11.00 -24.23 -6.88
C ALA A 452 12.26 -25.11 -6.91
N ARG A 453 12.37 -26.06 -5.99
CA ARG A 453 13.48 -27.03 -5.94
C ARG A 453 13.59 -27.86 -7.22
N ARG A 454 12.46 -28.36 -7.76
CA ARG A 454 12.44 -29.06 -9.05
C ARG A 454 12.97 -28.21 -10.19
N GLN A 455 12.56 -26.95 -10.27
CA GLN A 455 13.04 -26.05 -11.32
C GLN A 455 14.55 -25.80 -11.22
N LEU A 456 15.09 -25.57 -10.02
CA LEU A 456 16.55 -25.39 -9.87
C LEU A 456 17.35 -26.65 -10.17
N ARG A 457 16.83 -27.87 -9.88
CA ARG A 457 17.47 -29.10 -10.28
C ARG A 457 17.55 -29.23 -11.81
N GLN A 458 16.49 -28.89 -12.53
CA GLN A 458 16.49 -28.87 -13.98
C GLN A 458 17.53 -27.87 -14.54
N ALA A 459 17.65 -26.70 -13.95
CA ALA A 459 18.69 -25.74 -14.31
C ALA A 459 20.10 -26.30 -14.03
N GLN A 460 20.30 -26.99 -12.89
CA GLN A 460 21.56 -27.61 -12.50
C GLN A 460 22.00 -28.69 -13.48
N GLU A 461 21.08 -29.53 -13.95
CA GLU A 461 21.36 -30.63 -14.89
C GLU A 461 21.86 -30.13 -16.24
N ILE A 462 21.38 -29.00 -16.71
CA ILE A 462 21.76 -28.36 -17.99
C ILE A 462 23.14 -27.70 -17.90
N LEU A 463 23.49 -27.15 -16.72
CA LEU A 463 24.70 -26.34 -16.54
C LEU A 463 25.97 -27.21 -16.44
N PRO A 464 27.08 -26.78 -17.08
CA PRO A 464 28.36 -27.52 -17.00
C PRO A 464 28.86 -27.63 -15.55
N ALA A 465 29.46 -28.76 -15.22
CA ALA A 465 30.10 -28.96 -13.93
C ALA A 465 31.20 -27.89 -13.72
N GLY A 466 31.18 -27.23 -12.54
CA GLY A 466 32.18 -26.19 -12.17
C GLY A 466 31.91 -24.80 -12.73
N SER A 467 30.86 -24.58 -13.52
CA SER A 467 30.51 -23.23 -13.97
C SER A 467 30.04 -22.36 -12.80
N THR A 468 30.31 -21.07 -12.87
CA THR A 468 29.84 -20.07 -11.85
C THR A 468 28.32 -20.08 -11.74
N GLU A 469 27.61 -20.20 -12.86
CA GLU A 469 26.13 -20.27 -12.85
C GLU A 469 25.62 -21.50 -12.10
N ARG A 470 26.31 -22.66 -12.24
CA ARG A 470 25.95 -23.87 -11.49
C ARG A 470 26.21 -23.70 -9.99
N GLN A 471 27.25 -22.96 -9.60
CA GLN A 471 27.51 -22.67 -8.19
C GLN A 471 26.37 -21.84 -7.59
N VAL A 472 25.93 -20.77 -8.27
CA VAL A 472 24.78 -19.96 -7.84
C VAL A 472 23.50 -20.80 -7.69
N VAL A 473 23.23 -21.68 -8.65
CA VAL A 473 22.07 -22.62 -8.57
C VAL A 473 22.21 -23.56 -7.39
N ASN A 474 23.43 -24.08 -7.11
CA ASN A 474 23.69 -24.99 -5.97
C ASN A 474 23.47 -24.28 -4.63
N GLU A 475 23.94 -23.05 -4.49
CA GLU A 475 23.70 -22.23 -3.28
C GLU A 475 22.20 -22.04 -3.04
N ARG A 476 21.46 -21.65 -4.09
CA ARG A 476 20.01 -21.46 -4.00
C ARG A 476 19.26 -22.76 -3.67
N LEU A 477 19.71 -23.91 -4.23
CA LEU A 477 19.18 -25.23 -3.86
C LEU A 477 19.45 -25.57 -2.39
N GLY A 478 20.62 -25.22 -1.87
CA GLY A 478 20.98 -25.38 -0.46
C GLY A 478 20.04 -24.57 0.44
N ASP A 479 19.79 -23.32 0.10
CA ASP A 479 18.87 -22.42 0.84
C ASP A 479 17.45 -22.99 0.87
N LEU A 480 16.92 -23.39 -0.28
CA LEU A 480 15.59 -23.97 -0.35
C LEU A 480 15.47 -25.27 0.45
N THR A 481 16.50 -26.10 0.43
CA THR A 481 16.50 -27.34 1.19
C THR A 481 16.43 -27.09 2.69
N ARG A 482 17.18 -26.11 3.19
CA ARG A 482 17.10 -25.67 4.60
C ARG A 482 15.70 -25.15 4.95
N ARG A 483 15.12 -24.28 4.11
CA ARG A 483 13.75 -23.74 4.33
C ARG A 483 12.70 -24.85 4.38
N ILE A 484 12.75 -25.82 3.48
CA ILE A 484 11.83 -26.98 3.46
C ILE A 484 11.96 -27.81 4.74
N GLN A 485 13.19 -28.04 5.22
CA GLN A 485 13.42 -28.78 6.47
C GLN A 485 12.84 -28.05 7.68
N THR A 486 13.00 -26.72 7.76
CA THR A 486 12.46 -25.91 8.84
C THR A 486 10.92 -25.85 8.84
N GLN A 487 10.27 -25.94 7.66
CA GLN A 487 8.80 -25.97 7.57
C GLN A 487 8.20 -27.33 7.96
N ASN A 488 8.96 -28.42 7.85
CA ASN A 488 8.48 -29.80 8.10
C ASN A 488 8.85 -30.31 9.49
N GLY A 489 9.67 -29.62 10.26
CA GLY A 489 10.07 -29.95 11.64
C GLY A 489 9.39 -29.07 12.66
#